data_12951f26fba4295be7090fd62b3790fb
#
_entry.id   12951f26fba4295be7090fd62b3790fb
#
_cell.length_a   1.000
_cell.length_b   1.000
_cell.length_c   1.000
_cell.angle_alpha   90.00
_cell.angle_beta   90.00
_cell.angle_gamma   90.00
#
_symmetry.space_group_name_H-M   'P 1'
#
loop_
_entity.id
_entity.type
_entity.pdbx_description
1 polymer ?
#
loop_
_entity_poly.entity_id
_entity_poly.type
_entity_poly.pdbx_seq_one_letter_code
_entity_poly.pdbx_strand_id
1 'polypeptide(L)'
;MFDESIQPIDTMTSKTIEIKIATEIVNYLDNTLQNNLTIINMIACCLNGIIKRKTNDTAEKKKYPKNFNKKLNTCLNNAISHFGIHVENNELLKFFPDHIFNLIQRLRNGNYCNFPESNNLKDNCIYIYDIAVFLCQHLNQEFNIVIPENEVALIAIHLGFIIEESLKNSEKITIVLYSNNHPLLDDKVFQTLLEKYSDFANIITINNLYQLSTFGNADLIVSTANLANITDKKTILLNPFQLEHDLISIEVAIKDCIKSKELISFKTISKKIFSENLFFISEKINTKDLAIQFLAEQLKKDGSVNDTFIDNVLQRESLSPTCFMNSFAIPHSFQEDSIKNRIAILINKNGIQWNNQGLTSNLVTLL
;
A
#
# COMPACT_ATOMS: atom_id res chain seq x y z
N MET A 1 -29.05 -26.95 7.37
CA MET A 1 -30.38 -26.47 6.94
C MET A 1 -30.14 -25.08 6.39
N PHE A 2 -29.81 -24.97 5.11
CA PHE A 2 -29.58 -23.69 4.43
C PHE A 2 -30.93 -23.24 3.88
N ASP A 3 -31.32 -22.03 4.23
CA ASP A 3 -32.58 -21.41 3.87
C ASP A 3 -32.57 -21.11 2.36
N GLU A 4 -33.46 -21.79 1.63
CA GLU A 4 -33.70 -21.62 0.20
C GLU A 4 -34.62 -20.42 -0.01
N SER A 5 -34.09 -19.20 -0.03
CA SER A 5 -34.85 -18.04 -0.53
C SER A 5 -33.97 -17.04 -1.27
N ILE A 6 -33.18 -17.55 -2.23
CA ILE A 6 -32.58 -16.69 -3.25
C ILE A 6 -33.50 -16.70 -4.44
N GLN A 7 -34.25 -15.61 -4.62
CA GLN A 7 -35.07 -15.39 -5.82
C GLN A 7 -34.18 -15.37 -7.06
N PRO A 8 -34.58 -15.99 -8.18
CA PRO A 8 -33.80 -16.02 -9.41
C PRO A 8 -33.70 -14.61 -9.97
N ILE A 9 -32.46 -14.21 -10.25
CA ILE A 9 -32.11 -12.98 -10.98
C ILE A 9 -32.77 -13.06 -12.35
N ASP A 10 -33.72 -12.15 -12.61
CA ASP A 10 -34.37 -11.98 -13.89
C ASP A 10 -33.36 -11.83 -15.04
N THR A 11 -33.44 -12.79 -15.94
CA THR A 11 -33.06 -12.81 -17.34
C THR A 11 -32.27 -11.61 -17.86
N MET A 12 -30.95 -11.57 -17.63
CA MET A 12 -30.05 -10.96 -18.57
C MET A 12 -30.01 -11.85 -19.81
N THR A 13 -30.51 -11.33 -20.93
CA THR A 13 -30.60 -12.01 -22.21
C THR A 13 -29.30 -12.76 -22.56
N SER A 14 -29.38 -14.05 -22.75
CA SER A 14 -28.38 -15.06 -23.02
C SER A 14 -27.63 -14.88 -24.36
N LYS A 15 -27.07 -13.69 -24.63
CA LYS A 15 -26.40 -13.38 -25.91
C LYS A 15 -25.03 -12.70 -25.77
N THR A 16 -24.48 -12.60 -24.59
CA THR A 16 -23.16 -11.99 -24.42
C THR A 16 -22.04 -13.01 -24.68
N ILE A 17 -20.99 -12.59 -25.33
CA ILE A 17 -19.80 -13.39 -25.64
C ILE A 17 -19.20 -13.93 -24.33
N GLU A 18 -19.29 -13.17 -23.25
CA GLU A 18 -18.80 -13.52 -21.93
C GLU A 18 -19.47 -14.76 -21.35
N ILE A 19 -20.79 -14.91 -21.50
CA ILE A 19 -21.51 -16.08 -21.03
C ILE A 19 -21.10 -17.33 -21.82
N LYS A 20 -20.91 -17.20 -23.13
CA LYS A 20 -20.44 -18.32 -23.96
C LYS A 20 -19.06 -18.78 -23.53
N ILE A 21 -18.11 -17.86 -23.35
CA ILE A 21 -16.75 -18.15 -22.89
C ILE A 21 -16.79 -18.74 -21.47
N ALA A 22 -17.57 -18.18 -20.57
CA ALA A 22 -17.73 -18.72 -19.21
C ALA A 22 -18.26 -20.14 -19.21
N THR A 23 -19.24 -20.44 -20.07
CA THR A 23 -19.79 -21.79 -20.23
C THR A 23 -18.75 -22.77 -20.77
N GLU A 24 -17.94 -22.37 -21.75
CA GLU A 24 -16.85 -23.19 -22.27
C GLU A 24 -15.77 -23.46 -21.21
N ILE A 25 -15.42 -22.45 -20.39
CA ILE A 25 -14.46 -22.60 -19.29
C ILE A 25 -15.00 -23.61 -18.25
N VAL A 26 -16.27 -23.47 -17.84
CA VAL A 26 -16.89 -24.41 -16.88
C VAL A 26 -16.92 -25.81 -17.44
N ASN A 27 -17.30 -25.97 -18.70
CA ASN A 27 -17.32 -27.28 -19.38
C ASN A 27 -15.93 -27.93 -19.48
N TYR A 28 -14.89 -27.11 -19.63
CA TYR A 28 -13.51 -27.60 -19.70
C TYR A 28 -12.97 -28.01 -18.32
N LEU A 29 -13.33 -27.27 -17.26
CA LEU A 29 -12.80 -27.51 -15.91
C LEU A 29 -13.50 -28.69 -15.22
N ASP A 30 -14.82 -28.79 -15.32
CA ASP A 30 -15.59 -29.86 -14.67
C ASP A 30 -16.96 -30.04 -15.31
N ASN A 31 -17.16 -31.21 -15.94
CA ASN A 31 -18.43 -31.57 -16.58
C ASN A 31 -19.61 -31.66 -15.61
N THR A 32 -19.36 -31.82 -14.31
CA THR A 32 -20.43 -31.89 -13.29
C THR A 32 -21.02 -30.51 -12.99
N LEU A 33 -20.33 -29.44 -13.34
CA LEU A 33 -20.73 -28.05 -13.12
C LEU A 33 -21.42 -27.40 -14.33
N GLN A 34 -21.61 -28.13 -15.42
CA GLN A 34 -22.12 -27.63 -16.71
C GLN A 34 -23.40 -26.82 -16.65
N ASN A 35 -24.27 -27.06 -15.66
CA ASN A 35 -25.55 -26.39 -15.48
C ASN A 35 -25.53 -25.42 -14.29
N ASN A 36 -24.41 -25.12 -13.69
CA ASN A 36 -24.36 -24.19 -12.58
C ASN A 36 -24.33 -22.73 -13.08
N LEU A 37 -25.53 -22.20 -13.28
CA LEU A 37 -25.77 -20.85 -13.80
C LEU A 37 -25.06 -19.78 -12.94
N THR A 38 -24.93 -20.02 -11.64
CA THR A 38 -24.28 -19.11 -10.70
C THR A 38 -22.76 -19.01 -10.99
N ILE A 39 -22.10 -20.13 -11.20
CA ILE A 39 -20.66 -20.17 -11.52
C ILE A 39 -20.43 -19.57 -12.91
N ILE A 40 -21.25 -19.91 -13.90
CA ILE A 40 -21.16 -19.35 -15.25
C ILE A 40 -21.32 -17.83 -15.20
N ASN A 41 -22.30 -17.31 -14.47
CA ASN A 41 -22.51 -15.87 -14.34
C ASN A 41 -21.36 -15.17 -13.60
N MET A 42 -20.78 -15.78 -12.55
CA MET A 42 -19.60 -15.25 -11.88
C MET A 42 -18.42 -15.14 -12.83
N ILE A 43 -18.11 -16.18 -13.57
CA ILE A 43 -17.02 -16.18 -14.56
C ILE A 43 -17.31 -15.16 -15.67
N ALA A 44 -18.53 -15.08 -16.17
CA ALA A 44 -18.94 -14.09 -17.17
C ALA A 44 -18.78 -12.65 -16.68
N CYS A 45 -19.11 -12.37 -15.42
CA CYS A 45 -18.88 -11.06 -14.79
C CYS A 45 -17.38 -10.72 -14.71
N CYS A 46 -16.53 -11.68 -14.35
CA CYS A 46 -15.08 -11.51 -14.35
C CYS A 46 -14.55 -11.25 -15.77
N LEU A 47 -14.98 -12.03 -16.75
CA LEU A 47 -14.60 -11.89 -18.15
C LEU A 47 -15.06 -10.54 -18.75
N ASN A 48 -16.24 -10.05 -18.41
CA ASN A 48 -16.76 -8.76 -18.86
C ASN A 48 -15.79 -7.62 -18.47
N GLY A 49 -15.23 -7.67 -17.25
CA GLY A 49 -14.18 -6.73 -16.83
C GLY A 49 -12.90 -6.83 -17.66
N ILE A 50 -12.50 -8.04 -18.07
CA ILE A 50 -11.26 -8.30 -18.84
C ILE A 50 -11.46 -7.98 -20.33
N ILE A 51 -12.56 -8.41 -20.92
CA ILE A 51 -12.85 -8.25 -22.36
C ILE A 51 -13.04 -6.76 -22.70
N LYS A 52 -13.76 -6.01 -21.87
CA LYS A 52 -13.92 -4.56 -22.04
C LYS A 52 -12.61 -3.80 -21.97
N ARG A 53 -11.58 -4.31 -21.28
CA ARG A 53 -10.24 -3.71 -21.28
C ARG A 53 -9.53 -3.86 -22.65
N LYS A 54 -9.72 -4.97 -23.36
CA LYS A 54 -9.06 -5.25 -24.65
C LYS A 54 -9.77 -4.61 -25.85
N THR A 55 -11.06 -4.33 -25.75
CA THR A 55 -11.86 -3.75 -26.85
C THR A 55 -11.94 -2.23 -26.80
N ASN A 56 -11.43 -1.58 -25.75
CA ASN A 56 -11.49 -0.12 -25.56
C ASN A 56 -10.40 0.69 -26.27
N ASP A 57 -9.75 0.15 -27.30
CA ASP A 57 -8.97 0.96 -28.25
C ASP A 57 -9.84 1.85 -29.17
N THR A 58 -11.15 1.71 -29.11
CA THR A 58 -12.11 2.64 -29.73
C THR A 58 -12.93 3.30 -28.63
N ALA A 59 -12.66 4.55 -28.38
CA ALA A 59 -13.19 5.41 -27.32
C ALA A 59 -14.73 5.56 -27.33
N GLU A 60 -15.47 4.57 -26.88
CA GLU A 60 -16.80 4.81 -26.31
C GLU A 60 -16.62 5.35 -24.90
N LYS A 61 -16.82 6.66 -24.71
CA LYS A 61 -16.83 7.31 -23.39
C LYS A 61 -17.83 6.58 -22.50
N LYS A 62 -17.34 5.78 -21.56
CA LYS A 62 -18.17 5.17 -20.51
C LYS A 62 -18.97 6.26 -19.81
N LYS A 63 -20.28 6.18 -19.86
CA LYS A 63 -21.17 7.20 -19.30
C LYS A 63 -21.42 6.88 -17.84
N TYR A 64 -20.52 7.33 -16.96
CA TYR A 64 -20.78 7.29 -15.52
C TYR A 64 -21.98 8.19 -15.15
N PRO A 65 -22.66 7.90 -14.02
CA PRO A 65 -23.65 8.81 -13.48
C PRO A 65 -23.09 10.22 -13.28
N LYS A 66 -23.94 11.22 -13.41
CA LYS A 66 -23.55 12.61 -13.20
C LYS A 66 -22.84 12.76 -11.84
N ASN A 67 -21.71 13.44 -11.83
CA ASN A 67 -20.87 13.67 -10.65
C ASN A 67 -20.15 12.45 -10.06
N PHE A 68 -20.24 11.24 -10.64
CA PHE A 68 -19.55 10.04 -10.12
C PHE A 68 -18.04 10.28 -9.97
N ASN A 69 -17.36 10.69 -11.05
CA ASN A 69 -15.91 10.93 -11.02
C ASN A 69 -15.52 12.02 -10.03
N LYS A 70 -16.33 13.08 -9.89
CA LYS A 70 -16.06 14.15 -8.91
C LYS A 70 -16.11 13.59 -7.48
N LYS A 71 -17.14 12.83 -7.15
CA LYS A 71 -17.32 12.17 -5.84
C LYS A 71 -16.18 11.22 -5.54
N LEU A 72 -15.86 10.33 -6.49
CA LEU A 72 -14.77 9.38 -6.36
C LEU A 72 -13.41 10.07 -6.13
N ASN A 73 -13.11 11.08 -6.95
CA ASN A 73 -11.86 11.82 -6.82
C ASN A 73 -11.77 12.56 -5.48
N THR A 74 -12.88 13.06 -4.95
CA THR A 74 -12.90 13.66 -3.61
C THR A 74 -12.57 12.61 -2.54
N CYS A 75 -13.19 11.43 -2.57
CA CYS A 75 -12.89 10.35 -1.62
C CYS A 75 -11.43 9.90 -1.71
N LEU A 76 -10.92 9.71 -2.94
CA LEU A 76 -9.55 9.27 -3.18
C LEU A 76 -8.53 10.32 -2.72
N ASN A 77 -8.73 11.58 -3.07
CA ASN A 77 -7.83 12.66 -2.66
C ASN A 77 -7.83 12.83 -1.14
N ASN A 78 -8.98 12.71 -0.49
CA ASN A 78 -9.05 12.74 0.98
C ASN A 78 -8.24 11.60 1.60
N ALA A 79 -8.36 10.37 1.06
CA ALA A 79 -7.60 9.24 1.55
C ALA A 79 -6.09 9.43 1.33
N ILE A 80 -5.67 9.79 0.12
CA ILE A 80 -4.26 9.99 -0.23
C ILE A 80 -3.63 11.11 0.62
N SER A 81 -4.31 12.26 0.74
CA SER A 81 -3.80 13.40 1.51
C SER A 81 -3.75 13.11 3.01
N HIS A 82 -4.73 12.38 3.55
CA HIS A 82 -4.76 12.01 4.97
C HIS A 82 -3.51 11.20 5.37
N PHE A 83 -3.06 10.31 4.50
CA PHE A 83 -1.86 9.50 4.72
C PHE A 83 -0.56 10.17 4.20
N GLY A 84 -0.60 11.43 3.81
CA GLY A 84 0.57 12.20 3.37
C GLY A 84 1.19 11.70 2.07
N ILE A 85 0.41 11.02 1.22
CA ILE A 85 0.88 10.48 -0.05
C ILE A 85 0.61 11.49 -1.16
N HIS A 86 1.58 11.70 -2.04
CA HIS A 86 1.44 12.49 -3.25
C HIS A 86 1.43 11.59 -4.47
N VAL A 87 0.33 11.60 -5.21
CA VAL A 87 0.19 10.81 -6.45
C VAL A 87 0.13 11.76 -7.63
N GLU A 88 1.17 11.78 -8.44
CA GLU A 88 1.23 12.56 -9.68
C GLU A 88 0.98 11.66 -10.88
N ASN A 89 0.09 12.11 -11.81
CA ASN A 89 -0.14 11.58 -13.17
C ASN A 89 0.01 10.06 -13.36
N ASN A 90 -0.62 9.27 -12.50
CA ASN A 90 -0.53 7.83 -12.57
C ASN A 90 -1.52 7.28 -13.60
N GLU A 91 -1.03 6.51 -14.56
CA GLU A 91 -1.89 5.87 -15.59
C GLU A 91 -2.90 4.88 -14.97
N LEU A 92 -2.57 4.25 -13.86
CA LEU A 92 -3.43 3.33 -13.13
C LEU A 92 -4.68 4.03 -12.56
N LEU A 93 -4.60 5.32 -12.26
CA LEU A 93 -5.75 6.13 -11.87
C LEU A 93 -6.83 6.20 -12.95
N LYS A 94 -6.48 6.02 -14.21
CA LYS A 94 -7.45 6.02 -15.33
C LYS A 94 -8.42 4.83 -15.25
N PHE A 95 -7.98 3.71 -14.67
CA PHE A 95 -8.78 2.49 -14.56
C PHE A 95 -9.51 2.37 -13.22
N PHE A 96 -9.09 3.11 -12.20
CA PHE A 96 -9.67 3.05 -10.86
C PHE A 96 -11.18 3.38 -10.85
N PRO A 97 -11.70 4.39 -11.58
CA PRO A 97 -13.13 4.68 -11.64
C PRO A 97 -13.97 3.49 -12.14
N ASP A 98 -13.44 2.72 -13.09
CA ASP A 98 -14.13 1.53 -13.60
C ASP A 98 -14.27 0.45 -12.52
N HIS A 99 -13.21 0.23 -11.72
CA HIS A 99 -13.24 -0.73 -10.64
C HIS A 99 -14.25 -0.35 -9.56
N ILE A 100 -14.24 0.91 -9.13
CA ILE A 100 -15.18 1.39 -8.11
C ILE A 100 -16.61 1.41 -8.64
N PHE A 101 -16.83 1.80 -9.88
CA PHE A 101 -18.17 1.75 -10.47
C PHE A 101 -18.72 0.33 -10.53
N ASN A 102 -17.92 -0.64 -10.99
CA ASN A 102 -18.30 -2.04 -11.04
C ASN A 102 -18.54 -2.63 -9.64
N LEU A 103 -17.72 -2.25 -8.66
CA LEU A 103 -17.93 -2.61 -7.25
C LEU A 103 -19.29 -2.13 -6.76
N ILE A 104 -19.61 -0.84 -6.94
CA ILE A 104 -20.91 -0.27 -6.53
C ILE A 104 -22.07 -1.00 -7.18
N GLN A 105 -21.95 -1.34 -8.46
CA GLN A 105 -23.01 -2.10 -9.16
C GLN A 105 -23.15 -3.52 -8.59
N ARG A 106 -22.05 -4.22 -8.30
CA ARG A 106 -22.09 -5.55 -7.66
C ARG A 106 -22.78 -5.50 -6.30
N LEU A 107 -22.37 -4.55 -5.45
CA LEU A 107 -22.91 -4.42 -4.09
C LEU A 107 -24.42 -4.11 -4.11
N ARG A 108 -24.88 -3.23 -5.01
CA ARG A 108 -26.30 -2.91 -5.16
C ARG A 108 -27.14 -4.08 -5.66
N ASN A 109 -26.53 -5.01 -6.38
CA ASN A 109 -27.15 -6.23 -6.87
C ASN A 109 -27.00 -7.42 -5.89
N GLY A 110 -26.45 -7.19 -4.68
CA GLY A 110 -26.24 -8.26 -3.70
C GLY A 110 -25.12 -9.25 -4.07
N ASN A 111 -24.28 -8.92 -5.06
CA ASN A 111 -23.20 -9.77 -5.52
C ASN A 111 -21.89 -9.37 -4.83
N TYR A 112 -21.31 -10.26 -4.04
CA TYR A 112 -20.06 -10.05 -3.33
C TYR A 112 -18.93 -10.86 -4.00
N CYS A 113 -17.74 -10.27 -4.08
CA CYS A 113 -16.56 -10.99 -4.48
C CYS A 113 -16.00 -11.75 -3.26
N ASN A 114 -15.76 -13.04 -3.40
CA ASN A 114 -15.03 -13.78 -2.38
C ASN A 114 -13.56 -13.78 -2.77
N PHE A 115 -12.73 -13.15 -1.94
CA PHE A 115 -11.27 -13.12 -2.11
C PHE A 115 -10.60 -13.87 -0.94
N PRO A 116 -10.27 -15.16 -1.12
CA PRO A 116 -9.74 -16.02 -0.04
C PRO A 116 -8.44 -15.50 0.58
N GLU A 117 -7.66 -14.72 -0.19
CA GLU A 117 -6.36 -14.20 0.21
C GLU A 117 -6.43 -12.84 0.94
N SER A 118 -7.64 -12.37 1.26
CA SER A 118 -7.84 -11.06 1.89
C SER A 118 -7.07 -10.91 3.21
N ASN A 119 -7.04 -11.96 4.05
CA ASN A 119 -6.31 -11.94 5.31
C ASN A 119 -4.79 -11.88 5.10
N ASN A 120 -4.27 -12.62 4.10
CA ASN A 120 -2.85 -12.58 3.76
C ASN A 120 -2.41 -11.19 3.30
N LEU A 121 -3.23 -10.53 2.47
CA LEU A 121 -2.97 -9.17 2.03
C LEU A 121 -2.99 -8.17 3.21
N LYS A 122 -3.96 -8.30 4.10
CA LYS A 122 -4.08 -7.49 5.30
C LYS A 122 -2.84 -7.59 6.18
N ASP A 123 -2.36 -8.81 6.42
CA ASP A 123 -1.21 -9.08 7.28
C ASP A 123 0.12 -8.59 6.67
N ASN A 124 0.27 -8.64 5.34
CA ASN A 124 1.53 -8.28 4.67
C ASN A 124 1.59 -6.83 4.17
N CYS A 125 0.44 -6.17 3.99
CA CYS A 125 0.35 -4.82 3.43
C CYS A 125 -0.45 -3.88 4.34
N ILE A 126 -0.15 -3.88 5.64
CA ILE A 126 -0.91 -3.20 6.71
C ILE A 126 -1.22 -1.74 6.35
N TYR A 127 -0.21 -0.97 5.96
CA TYR A 127 -0.35 0.44 5.64
C TYR A 127 -1.28 0.69 4.44
N ILE A 128 -1.12 -0.06 3.36
CA ILE A 128 -1.97 0.05 2.16
C ILE A 128 -3.40 -0.39 2.47
N TYR A 129 -3.53 -1.44 3.29
CA TYR A 129 -4.84 -1.92 3.73
C TYR A 129 -5.58 -0.86 4.56
N ASP A 130 -4.88 -0.14 5.41
CA ASP A 130 -5.45 0.92 6.24
C ASP A 130 -5.93 2.11 5.40
N ILE A 131 -5.16 2.52 4.40
CA ILE A 131 -5.59 3.52 3.39
C ILE A 131 -6.87 3.05 2.68
N ALA A 132 -6.96 1.75 2.34
CA ALA A 132 -8.14 1.20 1.71
C ALA A 132 -9.37 1.22 2.64
N VAL A 133 -9.22 0.91 3.92
CA VAL A 133 -10.30 1.01 4.92
C VAL A 133 -10.80 2.45 5.03
N PHE A 134 -9.89 3.43 5.12
CA PHE A 134 -10.24 4.84 5.15
C PHE A 134 -10.99 5.28 3.88
N LEU A 135 -10.50 4.90 2.70
CA LEU A 135 -11.18 5.18 1.44
C LEU A 135 -12.57 4.53 1.40
N CYS A 136 -12.70 3.27 1.82
CA CYS A 136 -13.97 2.55 1.86
C CYS A 136 -14.98 3.23 2.78
N GLN A 137 -14.56 3.79 3.92
CA GLN A 137 -15.43 4.56 4.80
C GLN A 137 -16.04 5.77 4.05
N HIS A 138 -15.23 6.51 3.30
CA HIS A 138 -15.70 7.66 2.53
C HIS A 138 -16.59 7.24 1.35
N LEU A 139 -16.25 6.13 0.67
CA LEU A 139 -17.08 5.58 -0.41
C LEU A 139 -18.44 5.11 0.12
N ASN A 140 -18.48 4.47 1.29
CA ASN A 140 -19.71 4.03 1.94
C ASN A 140 -20.65 5.22 2.20
N GLN A 141 -20.12 6.33 2.73
CA GLN A 141 -20.88 7.55 3.00
C GLN A 141 -21.35 8.23 1.71
N GLU A 142 -20.44 8.41 0.73
CA GLU A 142 -20.71 9.19 -0.48
C GLU A 142 -21.66 8.47 -1.45
N PHE A 143 -21.61 7.14 -1.52
CA PHE A 143 -22.41 6.33 -2.45
C PHE A 143 -23.56 5.56 -1.77
N ASN A 144 -23.71 5.69 -0.44
CA ASN A 144 -24.68 4.99 0.38
C ASN A 144 -24.66 3.47 0.14
N ILE A 145 -23.49 2.86 0.37
CA ILE A 145 -23.21 1.42 0.23
C ILE A 145 -22.50 0.92 1.48
N VAL A 146 -22.39 -0.41 1.62
CA VAL A 146 -21.55 -1.06 2.63
C VAL A 146 -20.56 -1.97 1.91
N ILE A 147 -19.28 -1.63 1.98
CA ILE A 147 -18.20 -2.41 1.36
C ILE A 147 -17.75 -3.48 2.35
N PRO A 148 -17.88 -4.77 2.04
CA PRO A 148 -17.43 -5.85 2.92
C PRO A 148 -15.90 -6.00 2.90
N GLU A 149 -15.32 -6.64 3.92
CA GLU A 149 -13.87 -6.76 4.13
C GLU A 149 -13.13 -7.38 2.92
N ASN A 150 -13.71 -8.37 2.26
CA ASN A 150 -13.12 -8.98 1.06
C ASN A 150 -12.96 -7.97 -0.11
N GLU A 151 -13.87 -7.03 -0.25
CA GLU A 151 -13.80 -5.98 -1.28
C GLU A 151 -12.81 -4.88 -0.88
N VAL A 152 -12.62 -4.62 0.43
CA VAL A 152 -11.56 -3.73 0.93
C VAL A 152 -10.18 -4.23 0.49
N ALA A 153 -9.92 -5.53 0.58
CA ALA A 153 -8.68 -6.15 0.13
C ALA A 153 -8.42 -5.92 -1.37
N LEU A 154 -9.45 -6.02 -2.21
CA LEU A 154 -9.33 -5.75 -3.65
C LEU A 154 -9.03 -4.26 -3.94
N ILE A 155 -9.65 -3.35 -3.20
CA ILE A 155 -9.33 -1.92 -3.28
C ILE A 155 -7.89 -1.66 -2.83
N ALA A 156 -7.43 -2.33 -1.76
CA ALA A 156 -6.05 -2.23 -1.29
C ALA A 156 -5.03 -2.63 -2.36
N ILE A 157 -5.29 -3.70 -3.13
CA ILE A 157 -4.42 -4.09 -4.26
C ILE A 157 -4.31 -2.94 -5.28
N HIS A 158 -5.42 -2.34 -5.69
CA HIS A 158 -5.39 -1.23 -6.65
C HIS A 158 -4.66 -0.01 -6.10
N LEU A 159 -4.90 0.34 -4.85
CA LEU A 159 -4.18 1.43 -4.17
C LEU A 159 -2.70 1.13 -4.04
N GLY A 160 -2.32 -0.11 -3.74
CA GLY A 160 -0.94 -0.55 -3.65
C GLY A 160 -0.15 -0.25 -4.92
N PHE A 161 -0.68 -0.60 -6.08
CA PHE A 161 -0.06 -0.28 -7.36
C PHE A 161 0.08 1.23 -7.61
N ILE A 162 -0.97 2.00 -7.28
CA ILE A 162 -0.95 3.47 -7.43
C ILE A 162 0.11 4.10 -6.52
N ILE A 163 0.18 3.65 -5.27
CA ILE A 163 1.10 4.17 -4.26
C ILE A 163 2.54 3.75 -4.55
N GLU A 164 2.77 2.50 -4.94
CA GLU A 164 4.11 1.99 -5.27
C GLU A 164 4.77 2.81 -6.39
N GLU A 165 4.00 3.11 -7.45
CA GLU A 165 4.50 3.94 -8.54
C GLU A 165 4.86 5.36 -8.07
N SER A 166 4.09 5.92 -7.14
CA SER A 166 4.33 7.25 -6.58
C SER A 166 5.54 7.27 -5.63
N LEU A 167 5.72 6.21 -4.84
CA LEU A 167 6.85 6.09 -3.91
C LEU A 167 8.19 5.90 -4.62
N LYS A 168 8.23 5.25 -5.79
CA LYS A 168 9.43 5.13 -6.61
C LYS A 168 10.06 6.49 -6.97
N ASN A 169 9.27 7.55 -6.94
CA ASN A 169 9.72 8.91 -7.27
C ASN A 169 10.16 9.76 -6.06
N SER A 170 9.90 9.33 -4.81
CA SER A 170 9.97 10.25 -3.66
C SER A 170 11.30 10.29 -2.91
N GLU A 171 12.14 9.25 -2.92
CA GLU A 171 13.39 9.23 -2.14
C GLU A 171 14.57 8.62 -2.90
N LYS A 172 14.88 9.21 -4.07
CA LYS A 172 16.07 8.79 -4.82
C LYS A 172 17.33 9.17 -4.05
N ILE A 173 18.28 8.23 -3.97
CA ILE A 173 19.64 8.55 -3.51
C ILE A 173 20.38 9.35 -4.58
N THR A 174 21.37 10.13 -4.17
CA THR A 174 22.21 10.87 -5.10
C THR A 174 23.52 10.11 -5.35
N ILE A 175 23.71 9.66 -6.58
CA ILE A 175 24.93 9.02 -7.06
C ILE A 175 25.73 10.04 -7.85
N VAL A 176 26.96 10.30 -7.43
CA VAL A 176 27.90 11.12 -8.19
C VAL A 176 28.82 10.21 -8.98
N LEU A 177 28.75 10.28 -10.30
CA LEU A 177 29.68 9.60 -11.20
C LEU A 177 30.85 10.53 -11.53
N TYR A 178 32.04 10.18 -11.02
CA TYR A 178 33.28 10.84 -11.41
C TYR A 178 33.98 10.06 -12.50
N SER A 179 34.32 10.72 -13.59
CA SER A 179 35.03 10.13 -14.70
C SER A 179 36.24 10.95 -15.14
N ASN A 180 37.26 10.25 -15.59
CA ASN A 180 38.57 10.78 -15.86
C ASN A 180 38.73 11.25 -17.35
N ASN A 181 37.70 11.89 -17.92
CA ASN A 181 37.76 12.54 -19.22
C ASN A 181 37.91 11.62 -20.45
N HIS A 182 37.20 10.51 -20.49
CA HIS A 182 37.09 9.72 -21.71
C HIS A 182 35.63 9.73 -22.23
N PRO A 183 35.22 10.69 -23.06
CA PRO A 183 33.82 10.99 -23.36
C PRO A 183 32.98 9.77 -23.77
N LEU A 184 33.53 8.89 -24.61
CA LEU A 184 32.80 7.69 -25.10
C LEU A 184 32.60 6.63 -24.00
N LEU A 185 33.52 6.49 -23.05
CA LEU A 185 33.41 5.55 -21.94
C LEU A 185 32.47 6.12 -20.86
N ASP A 186 32.56 7.42 -20.66
CA ASP A 186 31.75 8.16 -19.70
C ASP A 186 30.28 8.09 -20.07
N ASP A 187 29.94 8.33 -21.34
CA ASP A 187 28.58 8.20 -21.84
C ASP A 187 28.04 6.77 -21.69
N LYS A 188 28.85 5.77 -22.00
CA LYS A 188 28.43 4.37 -21.86
C LYS A 188 28.16 4.02 -20.41
N VAL A 189 29.03 4.39 -19.49
CA VAL A 189 28.86 4.15 -18.05
C VAL A 189 27.61 4.88 -17.54
N PHE A 190 27.48 6.16 -17.89
CA PHE A 190 26.33 6.97 -17.49
C PHE A 190 25.01 6.39 -17.97
N GLN A 191 24.90 6.04 -19.25
CA GLN A 191 23.69 5.45 -19.82
C GLN A 191 23.35 4.12 -19.15
N THR A 192 24.34 3.25 -18.92
CA THR A 192 24.13 1.98 -18.22
C THR A 192 23.62 2.16 -16.80
N LEU A 193 24.17 3.13 -16.05
CA LEU A 193 23.71 3.44 -14.70
C LEU A 193 22.30 4.04 -14.73
N LEU A 194 22.03 4.93 -15.67
CA LEU A 194 20.72 5.57 -15.83
C LEU A 194 19.64 4.54 -16.15
N GLU A 195 19.89 3.65 -17.12
CA GLU A 195 18.94 2.59 -17.49
C GLU A 195 18.61 1.65 -16.32
N LYS A 196 19.60 1.32 -15.49
CA LYS A 196 19.40 0.37 -14.40
C LYS A 196 18.91 0.99 -13.09
N TYR A 197 19.28 2.22 -12.79
CA TYR A 197 19.11 2.79 -11.44
C TYR A 197 18.35 4.12 -11.41
N SER A 198 17.87 4.63 -12.53
CA SER A 198 17.10 5.89 -12.57
C SER A 198 15.85 5.87 -11.70
N ASP A 199 15.28 4.70 -11.44
CA ASP A 199 14.13 4.56 -10.52
C ASP A 199 14.51 4.78 -9.05
N PHE A 200 15.76 4.51 -8.67
CA PHE A 200 16.23 4.53 -7.29
C PHE A 200 17.23 5.66 -7.00
N ALA A 201 17.82 6.25 -8.02
CA ALA A 201 18.90 7.20 -7.88
C ALA A 201 18.86 8.35 -8.87
N ASN A 202 19.22 9.54 -8.40
CA ASN A 202 19.60 10.68 -9.23
C ASN A 202 21.08 10.58 -9.55
N ILE A 203 21.45 10.43 -10.83
CA ILE A 203 22.83 10.26 -11.25
C ILE A 203 23.34 11.58 -11.79
N ILE A 204 24.42 12.09 -11.19
CA ILE A 204 25.08 13.35 -11.54
C ILE A 204 26.49 13.04 -11.98
N THR A 205 26.87 13.46 -13.18
CA THR A 205 28.22 13.30 -13.68
C THR A 205 29.08 14.51 -13.34
N ILE A 206 30.31 14.27 -12.91
CA ILE A 206 31.33 15.28 -12.68
C ILE A 206 32.64 14.85 -13.34
N ASN A 207 33.37 15.79 -13.88
CA ASN A 207 34.69 15.59 -14.52
C ASN A 207 35.84 16.26 -13.77
N ASN A 208 35.53 16.97 -12.67
CA ASN A 208 36.50 17.68 -11.88
C ASN A 208 36.34 17.33 -10.39
N LEU A 209 37.43 16.93 -9.74
CA LEU A 209 37.48 16.58 -8.32
C LEU A 209 37.05 17.72 -7.39
N TYR A 210 37.29 18.99 -7.77
CA TYR A 210 36.83 20.13 -6.98
C TYR A 210 35.30 20.18 -6.86
N GLN A 211 34.57 19.63 -7.84
CA GLN A 211 33.11 19.54 -7.78
C GLN A 211 32.62 18.55 -6.74
N LEU A 212 33.41 17.53 -6.36
CA LEU A 212 33.07 16.60 -5.28
C LEU A 212 32.75 17.30 -3.96
N SER A 213 33.48 18.39 -3.66
CA SER A 213 33.23 19.17 -2.44
C SER A 213 31.88 19.92 -2.48
N THR A 214 31.36 20.24 -3.66
CA THR A 214 30.07 20.91 -3.83
C THR A 214 28.88 19.94 -3.70
N PHE A 215 29.11 18.64 -3.90
CA PHE A 215 28.12 17.58 -3.74
C PHE A 215 28.18 16.93 -2.34
N GLY A 216 28.16 17.77 -1.30
CA GLY A 216 28.14 17.32 0.09
C GLY A 216 27.00 16.36 0.44
N ASN A 217 25.93 16.35 -0.34
CA ASN A 217 24.76 15.49 -0.21
C ASN A 217 24.83 14.19 -1.05
N ALA A 218 25.94 13.90 -1.74
CA ALA A 218 26.09 12.62 -2.45
C ALA A 218 26.04 11.44 -1.48
N ASP A 219 25.20 10.44 -1.78
CA ASP A 219 25.06 9.22 -0.99
C ASP A 219 26.07 8.15 -1.38
N LEU A 220 26.42 8.11 -2.66
CA LEU A 220 27.35 7.17 -3.25
C LEU A 220 28.18 7.87 -4.32
N ILE A 221 29.48 7.59 -4.34
CA ILE A 221 30.36 8.02 -5.41
C ILE A 221 30.74 6.79 -6.23
N VAL A 222 30.54 6.87 -7.53
CA VAL A 222 30.99 5.88 -8.49
C VAL A 222 32.09 6.52 -9.33
N SER A 223 33.23 5.89 -9.46
CA SER A 223 34.39 6.52 -10.08
C SER A 223 35.16 5.56 -10.97
N THR A 224 35.63 6.02 -12.12
CA THR A 224 36.57 5.30 -12.97
C THR A 224 38.03 5.49 -12.55
N ALA A 225 38.28 6.34 -11.53
CA ALA A 225 39.57 6.57 -10.92
C ALA A 225 39.57 6.25 -9.43
N ASN A 226 40.72 5.87 -8.88
CA ASN A 226 40.84 5.61 -7.45
C ASN A 226 40.79 6.91 -6.64
N LEU A 227 39.78 7.04 -5.77
CA LEU A 227 39.53 8.22 -4.94
C LEU A 227 39.78 7.95 -3.44
N ALA A 228 40.42 6.85 -3.06
CA ALA A 228 40.51 6.37 -1.67
C ALA A 228 41.07 7.38 -0.66
N ASN A 229 41.83 8.40 -1.11
CA ASN A 229 42.42 9.43 -0.24
C ASN A 229 41.77 10.81 -0.45
N ILE A 230 40.71 10.91 -1.21
CA ILE A 230 40.12 12.19 -1.61
C ILE A 230 38.79 12.46 -0.92
N THR A 231 38.08 11.41 -0.52
CA THR A 231 36.79 11.53 0.13
C THR A 231 36.56 10.42 1.15
N ASP A 232 35.89 10.74 2.25
CA ASP A 232 35.46 9.78 3.28
C ASP A 232 34.12 9.08 2.89
N LYS A 233 33.52 9.46 1.75
CA LYS A 233 32.27 8.89 1.28
C LYS A 233 32.47 7.51 0.67
N LYS A 234 31.39 6.69 0.73
CA LYS A 234 31.38 5.37 0.09
C LYS A 234 31.65 5.54 -1.40
N THR A 235 32.75 4.99 -1.86
CA THR A 235 33.20 5.10 -3.26
C THR A 235 33.33 3.71 -3.86
N ILE A 236 32.80 3.53 -5.08
CA ILE A 236 32.97 2.32 -5.88
C ILE A 236 33.83 2.67 -7.07
N LEU A 237 34.93 1.92 -7.22
CA LEU A 237 35.78 1.99 -8.40
C LEU A 237 35.18 1.15 -9.51
N LEU A 238 34.93 1.76 -10.66
CA LEU A 238 34.43 1.09 -11.85
C LEU A 238 35.55 0.77 -12.85
N ASN A 239 35.45 -0.42 -13.41
CA ASN A 239 36.17 -0.76 -14.62
C ASN A 239 35.25 -0.64 -15.83
N PRO A 240 35.39 0.36 -16.70
CA PRO A 240 34.48 0.55 -17.85
C PRO A 240 34.45 -0.62 -18.82
N PHE A 241 35.45 -1.51 -18.77
CA PHE A 241 35.55 -2.71 -19.61
C PHE A 241 34.95 -3.97 -18.96
N GLN A 242 34.65 -3.93 -17.65
CA GLN A 242 34.04 -5.02 -16.89
C GLN A 242 32.80 -4.56 -16.12
N LEU A 243 32.01 -3.71 -16.74
CA LEU A 243 30.92 -2.99 -16.10
C LEU A 243 29.90 -3.92 -15.42
N GLU A 244 29.57 -5.04 -16.06
CA GLU A 244 28.56 -5.98 -15.54
C GLU A 244 28.93 -6.56 -14.14
N HIS A 245 30.21 -6.82 -13.91
CA HIS A 245 30.68 -7.30 -12.61
C HIS A 245 30.56 -6.21 -11.53
N ASP A 246 30.87 -4.98 -11.88
CA ASP A 246 30.89 -3.87 -10.94
C ASP A 246 29.47 -3.37 -10.61
N LEU A 247 28.50 -3.59 -11.51
CA LEU A 247 27.08 -3.25 -11.28
C LEU A 247 26.48 -3.98 -10.07
N ILE A 248 26.94 -5.22 -9.77
CA ILE A 248 26.51 -5.94 -8.56
C ILE A 248 26.95 -5.18 -7.29
N SER A 249 28.18 -4.68 -7.29
CA SER A 249 28.70 -3.90 -6.16
C SER A 249 27.97 -2.56 -5.99
N ILE A 250 27.58 -1.94 -7.09
CA ILE A 250 26.77 -0.71 -7.08
C ILE A 250 25.37 -1.00 -6.54
N GLU A 251 24.72 -2.06 -6.97
CA GLU A 251 23.40 -2.44 -6.47
C GLU A 251 23.38 -2.69 -4.97
N VAL A 252 24.38 -3.42 -4.45
CA VAL A 252 24.54 -3.63 -3.01
C VAL A 252 24.75 -2.30 -2.29
N ALA A 253 25.59 -1.42 -2.85
CA ALA A 253 25.85 -0.12 -2.24
C ALA A 253 24.62 0.79 -2.24
N ILE A 254 23.80 0.78 -3.30
CA ILE A 254 22.53 1.51 -3.38
C ILE A 254 21.58 1.02 -2.27
N LYS A 255 21.39 -0.29 -2.15
CA LYS A 255 20.56 -0.89 -1.10
C LYS A 255 21.03 -0.51 0.31
N ASP A 256 22.34 -0.52 0.55
CA ASP A 256 22.90 -0.11 1.83
C ASP A 256 22.70 1.39 2.12
N CYS A 257 22.83 2.26 1.11
CA CYS A 257 22.58 3.69 1.26
C CYS A 257 21.12 3.99 1.59
N ILE A 258 20.17 3.36 0.88
CA ILE A 258 18.73 3.47 1.16
C ILE A 258 18.45 3.02 2.59
N LYS A 259 18.88 1.81 2.96
CA LYS A 259 18.68 1.27 4.30
C LYS A 259 19.30 2.14 5.40
N SER A 260 20.44 2.74 5.14
CA SER A 260 21.11 3.64 6.10
C SER A 260 20.32 4.93 6.29
N LYS A 261 19.78 5.52 5.23
CA LYS A 261 18.90 6.70 5.31
C LYS A 261 17.63 6.40 6.10
N GLU A 262 16.97 5.29 5.80
CA GLU A 262 15.79 4.83 6.52
C GLU A 262 16.08 4.63 8.01
N LEU A 263 17.20 4.01 8.35
CA LEU A 263 17.60 3.77 9.74
C LEU A 263 17.89 5.07 10.50
N ILE A 264 18.54 6.05 9.87
CA ILE A 264 18.81 7.35 10.48
C ILE A 264 17.51 8.10 10.70
N SER A 265 16.61 8.11 9.71
CA SER A 265 15.28 8.71 9.81
C SER A 265 14.48 8.03 10.94
N PHE A 266 14.43 6.70 10.96
CA PHE A 266 13.76 5.94 12.01
C PHE A 266 14.30 6.25 13.41
N LYS A 267 15.62 6.26 13.60
CA LYS A 267 16.25 6.60 14.89
C LYS A 267 15.91 8.01 15.37
N THR A 268 15.81 8.95 14.44
CA THR A 268 15.48 10.34 14.77
C THR A 268 14.02 10.47 15.18
N ILE A 269 13.14 9.83 14.44
CA ILE A 269 11.69 9.83 14.70
C ILE A 269 11.37 9.04 15.98
N SER A 270 11.95 7.84 16.13
CA SER A 270 11.66 6.96 17.27
C SER A 270 11.96 7.60 18.63
N LYS A 271 13.04 8.36 18.73
CA LYS A 271 13.38 9.12 19.95
C LYS A 271 12.30 10.16 20.33
N LYS A 272 11.54 10.64 19.35
CA LYS A 272 10.48 11.64 19.58
C LYS A 272 9.14 11.00 19.92
N ILE A 273 8.85 9.82 19.37
CA ILE A 273 7.53 9.19 19.49
C ILE A 273 7.45 8.13 20.61
N PHE A 274 8.56 7.45 20.94
CA PHE A 274 8.58 6.48 22.03
C PHE A 274 8.97 7.14 23.36
N SER A 275 8.33 6.68 24.46
CA SER A 275 8.63 7.10 25.82
C SER A 275 8.54 5.88 26.74
N GLU A 276 9.51 5.72 27.65
CA GLU A 276 9.50 4.64 28.65
C GLU A 276 8.24 4.66 29.51
N ASN A 277 7.68 5.84 29.78
CA ASN A 277 6.45 6.01 30.57
C ASN A 277 5.19 5.52 29.85
N LEU A 278 5.26 5.25 28.55
CA LEU A 278 4.16 4.75 27.72
C LEU A 278 4.36 3.29 27.31
N PHE A 279 5.22 2.56 28.03
CA PHE A 279 5.47 1.15 27.82
C PHE A 279 4.99 0.32 29.01
N PHE A 280 4.03 -0.59 28.78
CA PHE A 280 3.33 -1.32 29.83
C PHE A 280 3.39 -2.83 29.60
N ILE A 281 3.49 -3.58 30.68
CA ILE A 281 3.35 -5.04 30.70
C ILE A 281 2.24 -5.38 31.68
N SER A 282 1.19 -6.06 31.25
CA SER A 282 0.06 -6.43 32.13
C SER A 282 -0.61 -7.71 31.64
N GLU A 283 -0.81 -8.63 32.56
CA GLU A 283 -1.56 -9.86 32.31
C GLU A 283 -3.07 -9.73 32.66
N LYS A 284 -3.46 -8.59 33.23
CA LYS A 284 -4.83 -8.33 33.65
C LYS A 284 -5.71 -7.77 32.53
N ILE A 285 -5.10 -7.16 31.53
CA ILE A 285 -5.79 -6.54 30.39
C ILE A 285 -5.89 -7.60 29.29
N ASN A 286 -7.04 -8.27 29.22
CA ASN A 286 -7.21 -9.46 28.38
C ASN A 286 -8.23 -9.29 27.25
N THR A 287 -8.84 -8.10 27.09
CA THR A 287 -9.76 -7.80 25.99
C THR A 287 -9.33 -6.56 25.21
N LYS A 288 -9.74 -6.51 23.95
CA LYS A 288 -9.46 -5.39 23.02
C LYS A 288 -9.85 -4.04 23.61
N ASP A 289 -11.10 -3.93 24.09
CA ASP A 289 -11.65 -2.65 24.55
C ASP A 289 -10.91 -2.15 25.80
N LEU A 290 -10.57 -3.05 26.73
CA LEU A 290 -9.76 -2.71 27.89
C LEU A 290 -8.34 -2.26 27.51
N ALA A 291 -7.74 -2.90 26.49
CA ALA A 291 -6.41 -2.53 26.02
C ALA A 291 -6.40 -1.13 25.38
N ILE A 292 -7.36 -0.88 24.48
CA ILE A 292 -7.51 0.42 23.83
C ILE A 292 -7.78 1.51 24.87
N GLN A 293 -8.76 1.30 25.76
CA GLN A 293 -9.11 2.25 26.80
C GLN A 293 -7.92 2.57 27.70
N PHE A 294 -7.23 1.54 28.19
CA PHE A 294 -6.07 1.70 29.08
C PHE A 294 -4.98 2.55 28.40
N LEU A 295 -4.58 2.20 27.17
CA LEU A 295 -3.51 2.91 26.45
C LEU A 295 -3.91 4.34 26.12
N ALA A 296 -5.15 4.56 25.69
CA ALA A 296 -5.65 5.90 25.38
C ALA A 296 -5.71 6.80 26.61
N GLU A 297 -6.07 6.26 27.80
CA GLU A 297 -5.99 6.98 29.06
C GLU A 297 -4.55 7.37 29.42
N GLN A 298 -3.56 6.51 29.13
CA GLN A 298 -2.15 6.85 29.37
C GLN A 298 -1.68 7.97 28.42
N LEU A 299 -2.03 7.91 27.13
CA LEU A 299 -1.74 8.98 26.16
C LEU A 299 -2.42 10.29 26.55
N LYS A 300 -3.65 10.23 27.08
CA LYS A 300 -4.35 11.42 27.61
C LYS A 300 -3.65 12.01 28.81
N LYS A 301 -3.18 11.18 29.77
CA LYS A 301 -2.39 11.61 30.93
C LYS A 301 -1.06 12.24 30.52
N ASP A 302 -0.43 11.76 29.43
CA ASP A 302 0.77 12.37 28.84
C ASP A 302 0.47 13.70 28.13
N GLY A 303 -0.81 14.05 27.94
CA GLY A 303 -1.24 15.21 27.17
C GLY A 303 -0.95 15.12 25.68
N SER A 304 -0.98 13.90 25.15
CA SER A 304 -0.66 13.60 23.76
C SER A 304 -1.89 13.56 22.87
N VAL A 305 -3.07 13.32 23.44
CA VAL A 305 -4.33 13.19 22.72
C VAL A 305 -5.45 14.00 23.39
N ASN A 306 -6.48 14.34 22.64
CA ASN A 306 -7.67 15.02 23.13
C ASN A 306 -8.72 14.05 23.72
N ASP A 307 -9.86 14.58 24.17
CA ASP A 307 -10.91 13.81 24.84
C ASP A 307 -11.69 12.89 23.91
N THR A 308 -11.72 13.17 22.60
CA THR A 308 -12.46 12.38 21.60
C THR A 308 -11.66 11.20 21.05
N PHE A 309 -10.38 11.12 21.36
CA PHE A 309 -9.46 10.12 20.79
C PHE A 309 -9.94 8.68 21.02
N ILE A 310 -10.39 8.33 22.22
CA ILE A 310 -10.84 6.96 22.55
C ILE A 310 -12.01 6.55 21.66
N ASP A 311 -13.01 7.41 21.54
CA ASP A 311 -14.22 7.13 20.75
C ASP A 311 -13.88 6.96 19.26
N ASN A 312 -12.97 7.79 18.75
CA ASN A 312 -12.52 7.75 17.37
C ASN A 312 -11.68 6.50 17.05
N VAL A 313 -10.81 6.06 17.98
CA VAL A 313 -10.09 4.79 17.86
C VAL A 313 -11.06 3.61 17.83
N LEU A 314 -12.05 3.57 18.73
CA LEU A 314 -13.05 2.51 18.76
C LEU A 314 -13.90 2.51 17.48
N GLN A 315 -14.26 3.68 16.98
CA GLN A 315 -14.95 3.83 15.71
C GLN A 315 -14.11 3.26 14.55
N ARG A 316 -12.80 3.61 14.46
CA ARG A 316 -11.88 3.07 13.47
C ARG A 316 -11.78 1.55 13.57
N GLU A 317 -11.62 1.03 14.77
CA GLU A 317 -11.49 -0.40 15.04
C GLU A 317 -12.74 -1.21 14.65
N SER A 318 -13.92 -0.56 14.67
CA SER A 318 -15.18 -1.19 14.25
C SER A 318 -15.29 -1.39 12.74
N LEU A 319 -14.54 -0.63 11.91
CA LEU A 319 -14.54 -0.75 10.46
C LEU A 319 -13.82 -2.01 9.97
N SER A 320 -12.68 -2.30 10.56
CA SER A 320 -11.88 -3.51 10.34
C SER A 320 -10.88 -3.66 11.48
N PRO A 321 -10.74 -4.85 12.08
CA PRO A 321 -9.81 -5.06 13.20
C PRO A 321 -8.37 -4.74 12.81
N THR A 322 -7.66 -4.04 13.71
CA THR A 322 -6.24 -3.69 13.51
C THR A 322 -5.29 -4.74 14.09
N CYS A 323 -5.76 -5.93 14.35
CA CYS A 323 -4.94 -7.05 14.79
C CYS A 323 -4.42 -7.83 13.57
N PHE A 324 -3.11 -8.07 13.53
CA PHE A 324 -2.39 -8.66 12.41
C PHE A 324 -1.62 -9.90 12.87
N MET A 325 -1.52 -10.90 11.99
CA MET A 325 -0.76 -12.15 12.21
C MET A 325 -1.08 -12.87 13.53
N ASN A 326 -2.26 -12.64 14.13
CA ASN A 326 -2.64 -13.14 15.47
C ASN A 326 -1.60 -12.86 16.56
N SER A 327 -0.85 -11.77 16.46
CA SER A 327 0.27 -11.49 17.34
C SER A 327 0.34 -10.05 17.83
N PHE A 328 0.02 -9.09 16.98
CA PHE A 328 0.09 -7.68 17.35
C PHE A 328 -1.09 -6.89 16.79
N ALA A 329 -1.41 -5.80 17.47
CA ALA A 329 -2.46 -4.89 17.05
C ALA A 329 -1.98 -3.44 17.06
N ILE A 330 -2.48 -2.64 16.12
CA ILE A 330 -2.14 -1.24 15.95
C ILE A 330 -3.42 -0.39 15.89
N PRO A 331 -4.22 -0.31 16.96
CA PRO A 331 -5.36 0.58 17.00
C PRO A 331 -4.89 2.05 16.87
N HIS A 332 -5.68 2.85 16.17
CA HIS A 332 -5.39 4.27 15.91
C HIS A 332 -6.67 5.00 15.52
N SER A 333 -6.63 6.33 15.52
CA SER A 333 -7.73 7.18 15.06
C SER A 333 -7.55 7.60 13.60
N PHE A 334 -8.66 7.78 12.87
CA PHE A 334 -8.67 8.47 11.57
C PHE A 334 -8.93 9.97 11.69
N GLN A 335 -9.04 10.49 12.91
CA GLN A 335 -9.28 11.92 13.16
C GLN A 335 -7.99 12.61 13.62
N GLU A 336 -7.97 13.94 13.52
CA GLU A 336 -6.86 14.75 14.03
C GLU A 336 -6.98 14.96 15.53
N ASP A 337 -6.80 13.87 16.29
CA ASP A 337 -6.94 13.82 17.76
C ASP A 337 -5.62 13.99 18.49
N SER A 338 -4.52 13.93 17.78
CA SER A 338 -3.16 13.96 18.31
C SER A 338 -2.69 15.38 18.55
N ILE A 339 -2.23 15.67 19.77
CA ILE A 339 -1.57 16.92 20.17
C ILE A 339 -0.06 16.77 20.06
N LYS A 340 0.46 15.57 20.32
CA LYS A 340 1.87 15.19 20.21
C LYS A 340 1.96 13.82 19.58
N ASN A 341 2.93 13.61 18.71
CA ASN A 341 3.20 12.28 18.15
C ASN A 341 3.78 11.37 19.24
N ARG A 342 2.99 10.46 19.75
CA ARG A 342 3.35 9.49 20.80
C ARG A 342 2.78 8.13 20.48
N ILE A 343 3.47 7.11 20.97
CA ILE A 343 3.05 5.71 20.87
C ILE A 343 3.00 5.13 22.28
N ALA A 344 1.86 4.54 22.64
CA ALA A 344 1.73 3.76 23.87
C ALA A 344 1.71 2.27 23.54
N ILE A 345 2.47 1.46 24.30
CA ILE A 345 2.68 0.04 24.06
C ILE A 345 2.21 -0.77 25.25
N LEU A 346 1.43 -1.83 25.00
CA LEU A 346 1.03 -2.82 25.99
C LEU A 346 1.44 -4.21 25.52
N ILE A 347 2.15 -4.94 26.38
CA ILE A 347 2.47 -6.36 26.20
C ILE A 347 1.67 -7.19 27.21
N ASN A 348 0.98 -8.22 26.71
CA ASN A 348 0.35 -9.25 27.52
C ASN A 348 0.83 -10.64 27.07
N LYS A 349 1.56 -11.35 27.94
CA LYS A 349 2.12 -12.67 27.62
C LYS A 349 1.04 -13.73 27.41
N ASN A 350 -0.12 -13.57 28.06
CA ASN A 350 -1.24 -14.51 27.96
C ASN A 350 -2.13 -14.25 26.74
N GLY A 351 -1.87 -13.18 26.00
CA GLY A 351 -2.68 -12.74 24.88
C GLY A 351 -3.89 -11.89 25.29
N ILE A 352 -4.30 -11.01 24.39
CA ILE A 352 -5.47 -10.14 24.50
C ILE A 352 -6.46 -10.61 23.44
N GLN A 353 -7.65 -10.99 23.87
CA GLN A 353 -8.72 -11.39 22.95
C GLN A 353 -9.17 -10.19 22.13
N TRP A 354 -8.98 -10.26 20.79
CA TRP A 354 -9.27 -9.14 19.90
C TRP A 354 -10.67 -9.21 19.31
N ASN A 355 -11.19 -10.42 19.06
CA ASN A 355 -12.56 -10.65 18.62
C ASN A 355 -13.12 -11.99 19.15
N ASN A 356 -14.41 -12.24 18.93
CA ASN A 356 -15.08 -13.48 19.34
C ASN A 356 -14.74 -14.69 18.47
N GLN A 357 -13.97 -14.51 17.40
CA GLN A 357 -13.58 -15.56 16.43
C GLN A 357 -12.20 -16.16 16.73
N GLY A 358 -11.59 -15.81 17.87
CA GLY A 358 -10.30 -16.37 18.29
C GLY A 358 -9.08 -15.54 17.86
N LEU A 359 -9.26 -14.34 17.31
CA LEU A 359 -8.15 -13.44 17.02
C LEU A 359 -7.56 -12.93 18.37
N THR A 360 -6.25 -13.09 18.53
CA THR A 360 -5.54 -12.67 19.75
C THR A 360 -4.34 -11.80 19.42
N SER A 361 -3.96 -10.93 20.35
CA SER A 361 -2.77 -10.08 20.24
C SER A 361 -1.95 -10.14 21.52
N ASN A 362 -0.64 -10.29 21.42
CA ASN A 362 0.27 -10.21 22.55
C ASN A 362 0.90 -8.83 22.71
N LEU A 363 0.90 -8.04 21.64
CA LEU A 363 1.44 -6.69 21.58
C LEU A 363 0.37 -5.75 21.02
N VAL A 364 0.01 -4.73 21.78
CA VAL A 364 -0.88 -3.65 21.32
C VAL A 364 -0.10 -2.35 21.31
N THR A 365 -0.10 -1.68 20.16
CA THR A 365 0.58 -0.40 19.95
C THR A 365 -0.48 0.64 19.55
N LEU A 366 -0.80 1.55 20.43
CA LEU A 366 -1.76 2.64 20.19
C LEU A 366 -1.02 3.88 19.69
N LEU A 367 -1.41 4.35 18.49
CA LEU A 367 -0.80 5.48 17.80
C LEU A 367 -1.63 6.75 17.98
#